data_f9f3ae777f4ecb4baebcf3bb56e56dbf
#
_entry.id   f9f3ae777f4ecb4baebcf3bb56e56dbf
#
_cell.length_a   1.000
_cell.length_b   1.000
_cell.length_c   1.000
_cell.angle_alpha   90.00
_cell.angle_beta   90.00
_cell.angle_gamma   90.00
#
_symmetry.space_group_name_H-M   'P 1'
#
loop_
_entity.id
_entity.type
_entity.pdbx_description
1 polymer ?
#
loop_
_entity_poly.entity_id
_entity_poly.type
_entity_poly.pdbx_seq_one_letter_code
_entity_poly.pdbx_strand_id
1 'polypeptide(L)'
;MYGNMCDMNRIMAIAKESNLFVVEDCAESFFASDDQDRKAGTVGHVGSWSFENSKHLSTGDGGIVVTDDEILATSMRRFGGVGFKNITGGGGKVRISRDLFQDPMYQRHNLMAYNYRMPELCAAVALAQCERAEEFVNLRIKMSSE
;
A
#
# COMPACT_ATOMS: atom_id res chain seq x y z
N MET A 1 15.63 3.97 5.22
CA MET A 1 15.63 4.49 6.59
C MET A 1 15.94 5.98 6.52
N TYR A 2 15.31 6.80 7.32
CA TYR A 2 15.49 8.27 7.38
C TYR A 2 15.23 9.03 6.06
N GLY A 3 14.37 8.52 5.21
CA GLY A 3 13.97 9.20 3.97
C GLY A 3 14.95 9.07 2.79
N ASN A 4 16.09 8.40 2.96
CA ASN A 4 17.01 8.15 1.86
C ASN A 4 16.57 6.95 1.03
N MET A 5 16.41 7.17 -0.27
CA MET A 5 16.17 6.08 -1.21
C MET A 5 17.45 5.30 -1.50
N CYS A 6 17.28 4.01 -1.77
CA CYS A 6 18.34 3.18 -2.34
C CYS A 6 18.61 3.58 -3.81
N ASP A 7 19.74 3.12 -4.36
CA ASP A 7 19.99 3.19 -5.80
C ASP A 7 19.03 2.24 -6.55
N MET A 8 17.82 2.74 -6.80
CA MET A 8 16.77 1.96 -7.43
C MET A 8 17.08 1.58 -8.87
N ASN A 9 17.89 2.37 -9.58
CA ASN A 9 18.31 2.01 -10.93
C ASN A 9 19.13 0.72 -10.93
N ARG A 10 20.10 0.62 -10.02
CA ARG A 10 20.92 -0.56 -9.86
C ARG A 10 20.14 -1.75 -9.33
N ILE A 11 19.26 -1.55 -8.35
CA ILE A 11 18.42 -2.61 -7.81
C ILE A 11 17.49 -3.18 -8.89
N MET A 12 16.83 -2.32 -9.67
CA MET A 12 15.91 -2.77 -10.72
C MET A 12 16.65 -3.46 -11.87
N ALA A 13 17.89 -3.06 -12.20
CA ALA A 13 18.70 -3.76 -13.17
C ALA A 13 19.01 -5.20 -12.72
N ILE A 14 19.47 -5.39 -11.47
CA ILE A 14 19.75 -6.71 -10.88
C ILE A 14 18.46 -7.55 -10.82
N ALA A 15 17.37 -6.94 -10.40
CA ALA A 15 16.07 -7.62 -10.30
C ALA A 15 15.61 -8.16 -11.66
N LYS A 16 15.77 -7.36 -12.71
CA LYS A 16 15.44 -7.75 -14.08
C LYS A 16 16.33 -8.91 -14.58
N GLU A 17 17.64 -8.82 -14.38
CA GLU A 17 18.58 -9.87 -14.78
C GLU A 17 18.33 -11.20 -14.05
N SER A 18 17.93 -11.12 -12.78
CA SER A 18 17.72 -12.28 -11.92
C SER A 18 16.25 -12.72 -11.81
N ASN A 19 15.35 -12.10 -12.56
CA ASN A 19 13.90 -12.34 -12.51
C ASN A 19 13.32 -12.26 -11.08
N LEU A 20 13.68 -11.19 -10.36
CA LEU A 20 13.26 -10.95 -8.98
C LEU A 20 12.16 -9.90 -8.88
N PHE A 21 11.28 -10.04 -7.91
CA PHE A 21 10.36 -9.01 -7.50
C PHE A 21 11.03 -8.05 -6.50
N VAL A 22 10.75 -6.75 -6.66
CA VAL A 22 11.21 -5.70 -5.74
C VAL A 22 10.03 -5.14 -4.97
N VAL A 23 10.09 -5.24 -3.66
CA VAL A 23 9.16 -4.58 -2.73
C VAL A 23 9.93 -3.46 -2.05
N GLU A 24 9.40 -2.25 -2.13
CA GLU A 24 9.95 -1.08 -1.45
C GLU A 24 9.27 -0.92 -0.09
N ASP A 25 10.04 -1.08 0.98
CA ASP A 25 9.60 -0.72 2.33
C ASP A 25 9.82 0.79 2.56
N CYS A 26 8.74 1.54 2.45
CA CYS A 26 8.71 2.99 2.59
C CYS A 26 8.10 3.45 3.92
N ALA A 27 8.10 2.58 4.94
CA ALA A 27 7.52 2.88 6.26
C ALA A 27 8.10 4.15 6.93
N GLU A 28 9.31 4.58 6.50
CA GLU A 28 10.00 5.76 7.04
C GLU A 28 10.42 6.76 5.94
N SER A 29 9.84 6.68 4.73
CA SER A 29 10.27 7.49 3.58
C SER A 29 9.10 8.13 2.82
N PHE A 30 8.12 8.64 3.57
CA PHE A 30 6.97 9.31 2.97
C PHE A 30 7.44 10.58 2.22
N PHE A 31 7.04 10.73 0.95
CA PHE A 31 7.48 11.78 0.02
C PHE A 31 8.97 11.82 -0.35
N ALA A 32 9.78 10.87 0.10
CA ALA A 32 11.15 10.77 -0.39
C ALA A 32 11.17 10.58 -1.92
N SER A 33 12.14 11.16 -2.59
CA SER A 33 12.35 11.00 -4.02
C SER A 33 13.83 10.79 -4.34
N ASP A 34 14.10 10.16 -5.48
CA ASP A 34 15.43 10.03 -6.03
C ASP A 34 15.82 11.25 -6.90
N ASP A 35 17.02 11.21 -7.47
CA ASP A 35 17.56 12.27 -8.33
C ASP A 35 16.74 12.49 -9.63
N GLN A 36 15.84 11.57 -9.97
CA GLN A 36 14.94 11.66 -11.12
C GLN A 36 13.53 12.09 -10.70
N ASP A 37 13.34 12.52 -9.45
CA ASP A 37 12.05 12.87 -8.83
C ASP A 37 11.01 11.72 -8.81
N ARG A 38 11.48 10.47 -8.89
CA ARG A 38 10.62 9.31 -8.70
C ARG A 38 10.40 9.11 -7.20
N LYS A 39 9.16 8.92 -6.81
CA LYS A 39 8.81 8.79 -5.38
C LYS A 39 9.16 7.40 -4.85
N ALA A 40 9.67 7.35 -3.62
CA ALA A 40 9.87 6.10 -2.90
C ALA A 40 8.57 5.28 -2.92
N GLY A 41 8.69 3.98 -3.19
CA GLY A 41 7.55 3.07 -3.28
C GLY A 41 6.87 3.00 -4.65
N THR A 42 7.36 3.76 -5.65
CA THR A 42 6.77 3.77 -7.00
C THR A 42 7.75 3.33 -8.10
N VAL A 43 8.91 2.82 -7.74
CA VAL A 43 9.95 2.39 -8.68
C VAL A 43 10.03 0.86 -8.78
N GLY A 44 9.85 0.18 -7.66
CA GLY A 44 9.75 -1.27 -7.60
C GLY A 44 8.41 -1.80 -8.09
N HIS A 45 8.16 -3.09 -7.86
CA HIS A 45 6.89 -3.72 -8.26
C HIS A 45 5.76 -3.44 -7.28
N VAL A 46 6.11 -3.22 -6.01
CA VAL A 46 5.19 -2.94 -4.91
C VAL A 46 5.85 -1.95 -3.96
N GLY A 47 5.11 -0.94 -3.53
CA GLY A 47 5.51 -0.04 -2.44
C GLY A 47 4.59 -0.20 -1.23
N SER A 48 5.15 -0.06 -0.02
CA SER A 48 4.38 -0.13 1.22
C SER A 48 4.76 0.98 2.19
N TRP A 49 3.77 1.56 2.87
CA TRP A 49 3.95 2.58 3.90
C TRP A 49 3.21 2.20 5.17
N SER A 50 3.75 2.65 6.29
CA SER A 50 3.14 2.46 7.60
C SER A 50 2.42 3.71 8.07
N PHE A 51 1.26 3.53 8.68
CA PHE A 51 0.50 4.56 9.40
C PHE A 51 0.49 4.29 10.92
N GLU A 52 1.50 3.59 11.40
CA GLU A 52 1.73 3.42 12.83
C GLU A 52 1.98 4.81 13.48
N ASN A 53 1.76 4.91 14.79
CA ASN A 53 1.69 6.20 15.51
C ASN A 53 2.96 7.05 15.45
N SER A 54 4.14 6.46 15.22
CA SER A 54 5.43 7.17 15.13
C SER A 54 5.76 7.69 13.73
N LYS A 55 4.98 7.32 12.72
CA LYS A 55 5.26 7.62 11.31
C LYS A 55 4.87 9.06 10.93
N HIS A 56 5.19 9.45 9.70
CA HIS A 56 4.90 10.80 9.19
C HIS A 56 3.40 11.10 9.15
N LEU A 57 2.62 10.11 8.75
CA LEU A 57 1.17 10.10 8.83
C LEU A 57 0.75 8.93 9.70
N SER A 58 -0.23 9.15 10.57
CA SER A 58 -0.64 8.12 11.53
C SER A 58 -2.15 7.97 11.61
N THR A 59 -2.58 6.72 11.71
CA THR A 59 -3.95 6.32 12.06
C THR A 59 -3.99 5.54 13.37
N GLY A 60 -2.91 5.64 14.16
CA GLY A 60 -2.65 4.80 15.32
C GLY A 60 -2.01 3.48 14.92
N ASP A 61 -2.66 2.74 14.05
CA ASP A 61 -2.14 1.55 13.37
C ASP A 61 -2.72 1.49 11.95
N GLY A 62 -1.97 0.93 11.01
CA GLY A 62 -2.39 0.81 9.63
C GLY A 62 -1.24 0.93 8.64
N GLY A 63 -1.59 0.96 7.37
CA GLY A 63 -0.64 1.09 6.27
C GLY A 63 -1.34 1.09 4.92
N ILE A 64 -0.55 1.32 3.88
CA ILE A 64 -1.00 1.26 2.50
C ILE A 64 0.02 0.51 1.65
N VAL A 65 -0.48 -0.26 0.68
CA VAL A 65 0.31 -0.95 -0.32
C VAL A 65 -0.15 -0.51 -1.69
N VAL A 66 0.77 -0.20 -2.58
CA VAL A 66 0.48 0.21 -3.96
C VAL A 66 1.25 -0.62 -4.98
N THR A 67 0.67 -0.78 -6.15
CA THR A 67 1.29 -1.41 -7.33
C THR A 67 0.54 -0.98 -8.59
N ASP A 68 1.23 -0.92 -9.72
CA ASP A 68 0.63 -0.72 -11.04
C ASP A 68 0.19 -2.05 -11.69
N ASP A 69 0.56 -3.19 -11.11
CA ASP A 69 0.15 -4.52 -11.60
C ASP A 69 -1.24 -4.90 -11.03
N GLU A 70 -2.24 -4.95 -11.91
CA GLU A 70 -3.62 -5.28 -11.53
C GLU A 70 -3.77 -6.70 -10.95
N ILE A 71 -2.94 -7.66 -11.38
CA ILE A 71 -2.96 -9.04 -10.88
C ILE A 71 -2.44 -9.06 -9.45
N LEU A 72 -1.32 -8.37 -9.19
CA LEU A 72 -0.78 -8.21 -7.84
C LEU A 72 -1.77 -7.46 -6.95
N ALA A 73 -2.32 -6.34 -7.41
CA ALA A 73 -3.32 -5.56 -6.67
C ALA A 73 -4.52 -6.43 -6.27
N THR A 74 -5.05 -7.21 -7.21
CA THR A 74 -6.16 -8.15 -6.94
C THR A 74 -5.76 -9.20 -5.91
N SER A 75 -4.58 -9.79 -6.04
CA SER A 75 -4.09 -10.83 -5.15
C SER A 75 -3.87 -10.32 -3.73
N MET A 76 -3.21 -9.17 -3.58
CA MET A 76 -2.98 -8.53 -2.28
C MET A 76 -4.29 -8.13 -1.60
N ARG A 77 -5.23 -7.54 -2.35
CA ARG A 77 -6.54 -7.15 -1.81
C ARG A 77 -7.39 -8.35 -1.39
N ARG A 78 -7.34 -9.46 -2.13
CA ARG A 78 -7.99 -10.71 -1.73
C ARG A 78 -7.36 -11.28 -0.48
N PHE A 79 -6.03 -11.32 -0.42
CA PHE A 79 -5.29 -11.83 0.73
C PHE A 79 -5.56 -11.02 2.01
N GLY A 80 -5.54 -9.69 1.94
CA GLY A 80 -5.91 -8.82 3.06
C GLY A 80 -7.40 -8.70 3.31
N GLY A 81 -8.24 -9.16 2.38
CA GLY A 81 -9.70 -9.05 2.38
C GLY A 81 -10.44 -10.35 2.67
N VAL A 82 -9.87 -11.23 3.48
CA VAL A 82 -10.48 -12.52 3.89
C VAL A 82 -10.66 -13.51 2.73
N GLY A 83 -9.96 -13.31 1.61
CA GLY A 83 -10.02 -14.21 0.46
C GLY A 83 -11.30 -14.13 -0.37
N PHE A 84 -12.08 -13.07 -0.25
CA PHE A 84 -13.30 -12.90 -1.02
C PHE A 84 -13.03 -12.89 -2.53
N LYS A 85 -13.67 -13.80 -3.24
CA LYS A 85 -13.53 -14.03 -4.68
C LYS A 85 -13.92 -12.82 -5.53
N ASN A 86 -14.84 -11.99 -5.05
CA ASN A 86 -15.36 -10.82 -5.73
C ASN A 86 -14.60 -9.51 -5.46
N ILE A 87 -13.41 -9.59 -4.83
CA ILE A 87 -12.50 -8.45 -4.70
C ILE A 87 -11.61 -8.39 -5.96
N THR A 88 -11.43 -7.17 -6.50
CA THR A 88 -10.56 -6.90 -7.66
C THR A 88 -9.54 -5.80 -7.33
N GLY A 89 -8.52 -5.63 -8.17
CA GLY A 89 -7.51 -4.56 -8.08
C GLY A 89 -8.10 -3.16 -8.24
N GLY A 90 -9.08 -3.00 -9.11
CA GLY A 90 -9.64 -1.70 -9.50
C GLY A 90 -10.62 -1.04 -8.53
N GLY A 91 -10.71 -1.48 -7.30
CA GLY A 91 -11.60 -0.90 -6.28
C GLY A 91 -12.71 -1.86 -5.84
N GLY A 92 -13.32 -1.61 -4.69
CA GLY A 92 -14.47 -2.26 -4.14
C GLY A 92 -14.65 -3.78 -4.37
N LYS A 93 -15.72 -4.31 -3.85
CA LYS A 93 -16.20 -5.66 -4.18
C LYS A 93 -17.10 -5.60 -5.41
N VAL A 94 -16.87 -6.47 -6.38
CA VAL A 94 -17.83 -6.68 -7.47
C VAL A 94 -19.14 -7.17 -6.87
N ARG A 95 -20.24 -6.55 -7.26
CA ARG A 95 -21.57 -6.90 -6.77
C ARG A 95 -21.94 -8.32 -7.23
N ILE A 96 -22.36 -9.14 -6.30
CA ILE A 96 -22.86 -10.49 -6.55
C ILE A 96 -24.39 -10.41 -6.57
N SER A 97 -25.04 -11.15 -7.50
CA SER A 97 -26.50 -11.25 -7.51
C SER A 97 -27.01 -11.90 -6.22
N ARG A 98 -28.23 -11.55 -5.82
CA ARG A 98 -28.83 -12.11 -4.61
C ARG A 98 -28.95 -13.63 -4.68
N ASP A 99 -29.36 -14.16 -5.84
CA ASP A 99 -29.55 -15.60 -6.04
C ASP A 99 -28.24 -16.37 -5.89
N LEU A 100 -27.14 -15.88 -6.52
CA LEU A 100 -25.83 -16.47 -6.37
C LEU A 100 -25.32 -16.38 -4.91
N PHE A 101 -25.59 -15.25 -4.24
CA PHE A 101 -25.18 -15.07 -2.84
C PHE A 101 -25.90 -16.02 -1.89
N GLN A 102 -27.15 -16.42 -2.20
CA GLN A 102 -27.96 -17.34 -1.43
C GLN A 102 -27.73 -18.81 -1.79
N ASP A 103 -27.04 -19.10 -2.89
CA ASP A 103 -26.67 -20.46 -3.27
C ASP A 103 -25.71 -21.07 -2.23
N PRO A 104 -26.09 -22.16 -1.54
CA PRO A 104 -25.24 -22.79 -0.56
C PRO A 104 -23.97 -23.42 -1.16
N MET A 105 -23.94 -23.66 -2.47
CA MET A 105 -22.78 -24.19 -3.18
C MET A 105 -21.84 -23.10 -3.68
N TYR A 106 -22.22 -21.84 -3.57
CA TYR A 106 -21.37 -20.72 -4.00
C TYR A 106 -20.17 -20.55 -3.07
N GLN A 107 -18.99 -20.82 -3.60
CA GLN A 107 -17.73 -20.59 -2.90
C GLN A 107 -17.38 -19.10 -2.88
N ARG A 108 -17.59 -18.46 -1.73
CA ARG A 108 -17.34 -17.00 -1.52
C ARG A 108 -15.86 -16.66 -1.47
N HIS A 109 -15.04 -17.61 -1.04
CA HIS A 109 -13.62 -17.46 -0.82
C HIS A 109 -12.87 -18.40 -1.78
N ASN A 110 -11.78 -17.93 -2.35
CA ASN A 110 -10.94 -18.71 -3.26
C ASN A 110 -9.52 -18.96 -2.74
N LEU A 111 -9.21 -18.44 -1.55
CA LEU A 111 -7.93 -18.68 -0.88
C LEU A 111 -8.08 -18.53 0.64
N MET A 112 -7.19 -19.18 1.39
CA MET A 112 -6.98 -18.86 2.81
C MET A 112 -6.30 -17.51 2.91
N ALA A 113 -6.86 -16.61 3.72
CA ALA A 113 -6.44 -15.22 3.78
C ALA A 113 -6.71 -14.60 5.15
N TYR A 114 -6.22 -13.37 5.32
CA TYR A 114 -6.34 -12.62 6.57
C TYR A 114 -7.28 -11.42 6.41
N ASN A 115 -7.62 -10.79 7.52
CA ASN A 115 -8.35 -9.55 7.54
C ASN A 115 -7.42 -8.38 7.89
N TYR A 116 -6.80 -7.79 6.87
CA TYR A 116 -5.95 -6.60 6.99
C TYR A 116 -6.65 -5.34 6.49
N ARG A 117 -7.98 -5.37 6.42
CA ARG A 117 -8.74 -4.20 5.98
C ARG A 117 -8.67 -3.11 7.04
N MET A 118 -8.35 -1.90 6.59
CA MET A 118 -8.38 -0.73 7.46
C MET A 118 -9.82 -0.47 7.95
N PRO A 119 -10.04 -0.29 9.27
CA PRO A 119 -11.33 0.13 9.80
C PRO A 119 -11.70 1.53 9.29
N GLU A 120 -13.02 1.80 9.14
CA GLU A 120 -13.53 3.10 8.67
C GLU A 120 -13.06 4.28 9.54
N LEU A 121 -12.95 4.09 10.86
CA LEU A 121 -12.44 5.12 11.76
C LEU A 121 -10.98 5.47 11.44
N CYS A 122 -10.12 4.47 11.23
CA CYS A 122 -8.74 4.68 10.83
C CYS A 122 -8.66 5.30 9.43
N ALA A 123 -9.53 4.88 8.50
CA ALA A 123 -9.58 5.44 7.16
C ALA A 123 -9.98 6.92 7.15
N ALA A 124 -10.92 7.33 8.00
CA ALA A 124 -11.30 8.73 8.17
C ALA A 124 -10.14 9.58 8.72
N VAL A 125 -9.38 9.05 9.69
CA VAL A 125 -8.16 9.70 10.19
C VAL A 125 -7.09 9.76 9.10
N ALA A 126 -6.89 8.66 8.35
CA ALA A 126 -5.94 8.61 7.22
C ALA A 126 -6.25 9.71 6.19
N LEU A 127 -7.51 9.88 5.82
CA LEU A 127 -7.93 10.91 4.87
C LEU A 127 -7.52 12.31 5.34
N ALA A 128 -7.87 12.67 6.58
CA ALA A 128 -7.53 13.96 7.17
C ALA A 128 -5.99 14.18 7.29
N GLN A 129 -5.23 13.11 7.56
CA GLN A 129 -3.77 13.16 7.59
C GLN A 129 -3.19 13.34 6.18
N CYS A 130 -3.74 12.65 5.17
CA CYS A 130 -3.29 12.77 3.78
C CYS A 130 -3.54 14.17 3.21
N GLU A 131 -4.67 14.81 3.54
CA GLU A 131 -4.97 16.18 3.13
C GLU A 131 -3.93 17.20 3.63
N ARG A 132 -3.22 16.88 4.72
CA ARG A 132 -2.20 17.73 5.33
C ARG A 132 -0.78 17.14 5.25
N ALA A 133 -0.59 16.12 4.43
CA ALA A 133 0.67 15.35 4.40
C ALA A 133 1.90 16.21 4.09
N GLU A 134 1.80 17.10 3.11
CA GLU A 134 2.89 18.03 2.74
C GLU A 134 3.23 18.98 3.89
N GLU A 135 2.22 19.51 4.59
CA GLU A 135 2.43 20.37 5.76
C GLU A 135 3.25 19.66 6.83
N PHE A 136 2.87 18.41 7.17
CA PHE A 136 3.56 17.66 8.20
C PHE A 136 5.00 17.30 7.81
N VAL A 137 5.22 16.90 6.56
CA VAL A 137 6.57 16.57 6.08
C VAL A 137 7.46 17.82 6.06
N ASN A 138 6.95 18.94 5.55
CA ASN A 138 7.69 20.21 5.52
C ASN A 138 8.03 20.71 6.92
N LEU A 139 7.11 20.56 7.88
CA LEU A 139 7.39 20.91 9.28
C LEU A 139 8.54 20.08 9.86
N ARG A 140 8.56 18.76 9.61
CA ARG A 140 9.65 17.87 10.06
C ARG A 140 10.99 18.25 9.42
N ILE A 141 11.00 18.54 8.11
CA ILE A 141 12.21 19.00 7.41
C ILE A 141 12.74 20.28 8.05
N LYS A 142 11.86 21.27 8.31
CA LYS A 142 12.25 22.52 8.96
C LYS A 142 12.85 22.27 10.34
N MET A 143 12.20 21.46 11.17
CA MET A 143 12.68 21.15 12.53
C MET A 143 14.01 20.38 12.54
N SER A 144 14.33 19.62 11.51
CA SER A 144 15.59 18.88 11.41
C SER A 144 16.77 19.73 10.97
N SER A 145 16.52 20.95 10.45
CA SER A 145 17.55 21.89 9.97
C SER A 145 17.85 23.02 10.96
N GLU A 146 17.13 23.10 12.05
CA GLU A 146 17.38 23.98 13.21
C GLU A 146 18.25 23.27 14.26
#